data_4aad69d05c0fcd28cb43b16c47434626
#
_entry.id   4aad69d05c0fcd28cb43b16c47434626
#
_cell.length_a   1.000
_cell.length_b   1.000
_cell.length_c   1.000
_cell.angle_alpha   90.00
_cell.angle_beta   90.00
_cell.angle_gamma   90.00
#
_symmetry.space_group_name_H-M   'P 1'
#
loop_
_entity.id
_entity.type
_entity.pdbx_description
1 polymer ?
#
loop_
_entity_poly.entity_id
_entity_poly.type
_entity_poly.pdbx_seq_one_letter_code
_entity_poly.pdbx_strand_id
1 'polypeptide(L)'
;MVGVAANGTISAELTGDRELVRVQVQQGWEGAIPASGLGSAVLTAYSDGLSKLPELSIGDLLANPRGFDHGMDSRSSEFGGPPRSVESFSEDLQNTIDQAAAALNDLRLATRAANAPDQSVVRTVAFRLRQKWVVGCKVNPDWAAGKSGIEITQEVMRALELARSGSNDIDPSTAAQERVQQAVQSLMGFGYEAIASLSNPRPTNTNEGG
;
A
#
# COMPACT_ATOMS: atom_id res chain seq x y z
N MET A 1 -10.49 -2.28 -19.81
CA MET A 1 -10.82 -0.84 -19.97
C MET A 1 -9.66 -0.12 -20.62
N VAL A 2 -9.96 0.92 -21.43
CA VAL A 2 -8.90 1.68 -22.12
C VAL A 2 -9.01 3.14 -21.69
N GLY A 3 -7.93 3.67 -21.14
CA GLY A 3 -7.74 5.09 -20.88
C GLY A 3 -6.90 5.73 -21.98
N VAL A 4 -7.09 7.02 -22.18
CA VAL A 4 -6.42 7.78 -23.24
C VAL A 4 -5.86 9.10 -22.71
N ALA A 5 -4.76 9.54 -23.30
CA ALA A 5 -4.15 10.85 -23.04
C ALA A 5 -3.72 11.51 -24.35
N ALA A 6 -3.47 12.83 -24.30
CA ALA A 6 -2.97 13.61 -25.43
C ALA A 6 -3.77 13.37 -26.72
N ASN A 7 -5.10 13.57 -26.63
CA ASN A 7 -6.03 13.39 -27.74
C ASN A 7 -5.98 11.98 -28.39
N GLY A 8 -5.74 10.96 -27.58
CA GLY A 8 -5.65 9.57 -28.04
C GLY A 8 -4.27 9.12 -28.53
N THR A 9 -3.28 10.00 -28.49
CA THR A 9 -1.90 9.67 -28.90
C THR A 9 -1.28 8.59 -28.00
N ILE A 10 -1.69 8.55 -26.73
CA ILE A 10 -1.31 7.49 -25.79
C ILE A 10 -2.57 6.80 -25.30
N SER A 11 -2.56 5.47 -25.31
CA SER A 11 -3.62 4.65 -24.71
C SER A 11 -3.01 3.68 -23.68
N ALA A 12 -3.77 3.45 -22.60
CA ALA A 12 -3.44 2.52 -21.53
C ALA A 12 -4.61 1.54 -21.34
N GLU A 13 -4.32 0.26 -21.46
CA GLU A 13 -5.31 -0.81 -21.26
C GLU A 13 -5.17 -1.38 -19.84
N LEU A 14 -6.29 -1.47 -19.13
CA LEU A 14 -6.36 -1.94 -17.75
C LEU A 14 -7.26 -3.17 -17.63
N THR A 15 -6.92 -4.06 -16.68
CA THR A 15 -7.83 -5.12 -16.24
C THR A 15 -8.94 -4.57 -15.35
N GLY A 16 -9.94 -5.42 -15.04
CA GLY A 16 -10.95 -5.13 -14.01
C GLY A 16 -10.34 -4.88 -12.62
N ASP A 17 -9.20 -5.50 -12.34
CA ASP A 17 -8.44 -5.35 -11.08
C ASP A 17 -7.54 -4.10 -11.07
N ARG A 18 -7.75 -3.17 -11.99
CA ARG A 18 -7.01 -1.90 -12.11
C ARG A 18 -5.54 -2.05 -12.46
N GLU A 19 -5.11 -3.21 -12.91
CA GLU A 19 -3.76 -3.48 -13.33
C GLU A 19 -3.52 -2.97 -14.76
N LEU A 20 -2.42 -2.23 -14.99
CA LEU A 20 -2.04 -1.76 -16.32
C LEU A 20 -1.52 -2.94 -17.14
N VAL A 21 -2.22 -3.32 -18.21
CA VAL A 21 -1.83 -4.46 -19.07
C VAL A 21 -0.96 -4.01 -20.22
N ARG A 22 -1.35 -2.92 -20.86
CA ARG A 22 -0.73 -2.46 -22.09
C ARG A 22 -0.70 -0.95 -22.17
N VAL A 23 0.37 -0.42 -22.71
CA VAL A 23 0.47 0.98 -23.12
C VAL A 23 0.79 0.99 -24.61
N GLN A 24 0.16 1.89 -25.34
CA GLN A 24 0.43 2.08 -26.77
C GLN A 24 0.63 3.58 -27.06
N VAL A 25 1.71 3.89 -27.74
CA VAL A 25 2.05 5.23 -28.21
C VAL A 25 1.93 5.27 -29.73
N GLN A 26 1.14 6.20 -30.25
CA GLN A 26 0.90 6.32 -31.69
C GLN A 26 2.13 6.91 -32.40
N GLN A 27 2.19 6.68 -33.69
CA GLN A 27 3.13 7.34 -34.58
C GLN A 27 2.85 8.87 -34.59
N GLY A 28 3.93 9.66 -34.64
CA GLY A 28 3.78 11.13 -34.65
C GLY A 28 3.44 11.72 -33.27
N TRP A 29 3.64 10.97 -32.20
CA TRP A 29 3.40 11.38 -30.81
C TRP A 29 4.11 12.70 -30.45
N GLU A 30 5.28 12.97 -31.07
CA GLU A 30 6.11 14.17 -30.85
C GLU A 30 5.37 15.47 -31.20
N GLY A 31 4.42 15.40 -32.13
CA GLY A 31 3.57 16.54 -32.49
C GLY A 31 2.52 16.88 -31.42
N ALA A 32 2.20 15.95 -30.53
CA ALA A 32 1.20 16.11 -29.50
C ALA A 32 1.77 16.30 -28.09
N ILE A 33 2.99 15.76 -27.84
CA ILE A 33 3.57 15.69 -26.50
C ILE A 33 5.08 15.95 -26.59
N PRO A 34 5.65 16.86 -25.77
CA PRO A 34 7.10 16.96 -25.66
C PRO A 34 7.69 15.69 -25.04
N ALA A 35 8.90 15.30 -25.43
CA ALA A 35 9.56 14.09 -24.91
C ALA A 35 9.65 14.06 -23.37
N SER A 36 9.83 15.21 -22.72
CA SER A 36 9.82 15.36 -21.26
C SER A 36 8.44 15.11 -20.62
N GLY A 37 7.37 15.23 -21.39
CA GLY A 37 5.98 15.00 -20.95
C GLY A 37 5.48 13.58 -21.13
N LEU A 38 6.24 12.70 -21.80
CA LEU A 38 5.79 11.36 -22.17
C LEU A 38 5.42 10.49 -20.95
N GLY A 39 6.25 10.53 -19.90
CA GLY A 39 5.96 9.79 -18.66
C GLY A 39 4.67 10.25 -17.97
N SER A 40 4.45 11.56 -17.91
CA SER A 40 3.21 12.14 -17.38
C SER A 40 2.00 11.76 -18.22
N ALA A 41 2.13 11.74 -19.55
CA ALA A 41 1.04 11.37 -20.44
C ALA A 41 0.66 9.89 -20.33
N VAL A 42 1.63 8.99 -20.09
CA VAL A 42 1.36 7.58 -19.77
C VAL A 42 0.56 7.47 -18.47
N LEU A 43 0.95 8.21 -17.41
CA LEU A 43 0.20 8.22 -16.14
C LEU A 43 -1.20 8.81 -16.30
N THR A 44 -1.37 9.85 -17.12
CA THR A 44 -2.67 10.44 -17.41
C THR A 44 -3.58 9.43 -18.12
N ALA A 45 -3.07 8.68 -19.11
CA ALA A 45 -3.82 7.63 -19.78
C ALA A 45 -4.23 6.52 -18.79
N TYR A 46 -3.33 6.14 -17.88
CA TYR A 46 -3.63 5.17 -16.83
C TYR A 46 -4.73 5.69 -15.90
N SER A 47 -4.63 6.92 -15.40
CA SER A 47 -5.66 7.56 -14.54
C SER A 47 -7.01 7.68 -15.25
N ASP A 48 -7.05 8.03 -16.53
CA ASP A 48 -8.28 8.09 -17.32
C ASP A 48 -8.91 6.68 -17.44
N GLY A 49 -8.09 5.66 -17.62
CA GLY A 49 -8.57 4.27 -17.60
C GLY A 49 -9.16 3.85 -16.25
N LEU A 50 -8.54 4.27 -15.14
CA LEU A 50 -9.04 4.01 -13.78
C LEU A 50 -10.39 4.68 -13.53
N SER A 51 -10.58 5.91 -14.01
CA SER A 51 -11.85 6.65 -13.83
C SER A 51 -13.03 6.03 -14.58
N LYS A 52 -12.77 5.20 -15.58
CA LYS A 52 -13.78 4.48 -16.37
C LYS A 52 -14.16 3.12 -15.79
N LEU A 53 -13.39 2.64 -14.79
CA LEU A 53 -13.76 1.43 -14.07
C LEU A 53 -14.96 1.71 -13.17
N PRO A 54 -15.90 0.77 -13.06
CA PRO A 54 -17.01 0.91 -12.14
C PRO A 54 -16.49 1.13 -10.73
N GLU A 55 -17.01 2.13 -10.04
CA GLU A 55 -16.76 2.30 -8.62
C GLU A 55 -17.22 1.03 -7.90
N LEU A 56 -16.35 0.42 -7.11
CA LEU A 56 -16.73 -0.66 -6.22
C LEU A 56 -17.77 -0.06 -5.25
N SER A 57 -19.04 -0.37 -5.49
CA SER A 57 -20.10 0.04 -4.58
C SER A 57 -19.80 -0.56 -3.21
N ILE A 58 -19.85 0.27 -2.16
CA ILE A 58 -19.77 -0.22 -0.76
C ILE A 58 -20.80 -1.32 -0.53
N GLY A 59 -21.92 -1.30 -1.27
CA GLY A 59 -22.94 -2.34 -1.29
C GLY A 59 -22.42 -3.70 -1.76
N ASP A 60 -21.53 -3.74 -2.76
CA ASP A 60 -20.93 -4.99 -3.25
C ASP A 60 -19.91 -5.57 -2.26
N LEU A 61 -19.19 -4.71 -1.53
CA LEU A 61 -18.31 -5.11 -0.43
C LEU A 61 -19.09 -5.69 0.76
N LEU A 62 -20.26 -5.14 1.05
CA LEU A 62 -21.13 -5.63 2.13
C LEU A 62 -21.93 -6.86 1.71
N ALA A 63 -22.26 -7.03 0.42
CA ALA A 63 -22.97 -8.18 -0.11
C ALA A 63 -22.09 -9.42 -0.28
N ASN A 64 -20.76 -9.28 -0.29
CA ASN A 64 -19.84 -10.40 -0.44
C ASN A 64 -18.75 -10.40 0.67
N PRO A 65 -19.12 -10.72 1.92
CA PRO A 65 -18.19 -10.69 3.06
C PRO A 65 -17.09 -11.76 3.03
N ARG A 66 -17.01 -12.56 1.95
CA ARG A 66 -16.02 -13.64 1.82
C ARG A 66 -14.55 -13.20 1.78
N GLY A 67 -14.27 -11.88 1.77
CA GLY A 67 -12.91 -11.34 1.83
C GLY A 67 -12.41 -11.01 3.23
N PHE A 68 -13.26 -11.04 4.25
CA PHE A 68 -12.92 -10.72 5.65
C PHE A 68 -12.85 -11.93 6.56
N ASP A 69 -12.79 -13.12 5.99
CA ASP A 69 -12.54 -14.35 6.75
C ASP A 69 -11.04 -14.46 7.11
N HIS A 70 -10.50 -13.37 7.63
CA HIS A 70 -9.34 -13.46 8.50
C HIS A 70 -9.88 -13.94 9.83
N GLY A 71 -9.75 -15.26 10.04
CA GLY A 71 -9.98 -15.97 11.26
C GLY A 71 -10.00 -15.08 12.50
N MET A 72 -11.15 -14.52 12.80
CA MET A 72 -11.52 -14.24 14.18
C MET A 72 -11.72 -15.62 14.81
N ASP A 73 -10.61 -16.38 14.88
CA ASP A 73 -10.50 -17.47 15.81
C ASP A 73 -10.94 -16.89 17.16
N SER A 74 -12.03 -17.43 17.63
CA SER A 74 -12.63 -17.16 18.94
C SER A 74 -11.63 -17.55 20.04
N ARG A 75 -10.52 -16.82 20.15
CA ARG A 75 -9.58 -16.88 21.28
C ARG A 75 -10.09 -16.06 22.46
N SER A 76 -11.42 -15.95 22.58
CA SER A 76 -12.07 -15.35 23.75
C SER A 76 -11.96 -16.19 25.01
N SER A 77 -11.28 -17.34 24.98
CA SER A 77 -11.30 -18.28 26.13
C SER A 77 -10.02 -18.34 26.94
N GLU A 78 -8.96 -17.60 26.61
CA GLU A 78 -7.68 -17.72 27.33
C GLU A 78 -7.30 -16.52 28.23
N PHE A 79 -8.22 -15.60 28.48
CA PHE A 79 -7.98 -14.50 29.43
C PHE A 79 -8.28 -14.87 30.89
N GLY A 80 -8.27 -16.17 31.24
CA GLY A 80 -8.42 -16.70 32.60
C GLY A 80 -7.09 -16.89 33.37
N GLY A 81 -6.02 -16.22 32.97
CA GLY A 81 -4.75 -16.23 33.69
C GLY A 81 -4.86 -15.49 35.03
N PRO A 82 -3.98 -15.81 36.03
CA PRO A 82 -3.95 -15.10 37.30
C PRO A 82 -3.74 -13.59 37.03
N PRO A 83 -4.36 -12.70 37.81
CA PRO A 83 -4.26 -11.27 37.62
C PRO A 83 -2.79 -10.85 37.67
N ARG A 84 -2.30 -10.22 36.62
CA ARG A 84 -0.93 -9.71 36.52
C ARG A 84 -0.70 -8.62 37.55
N SER A 85 0.54 -8.48 38.03
CA SER A 85 0.90 -7.36 38.90
C SER A 85 0.83 -6.05 38.11
N VAL A 86 0.55 -4.94 38.82
CA VAL A 86 0.50 -3.61 38.19
C VAL A 86 1.83 -3.27 37.53
N GLU A 87 2.94 -3.68 38.14
CA GLU A 87 4.29 -3.47 37.62
C GLU A 87 4.49 -4.21 36.28
N SER A 88 4.14 -5.50 36.19
CA SER A 88 4.29 -6.27 34.94
C SER A 88 3.37 -5.74 33.85
N PHE A 89 2.17 -5.28 34.18
CA PHE A 89 1.28 -4.63 33.23
C PHE A 89 1.88 -3.32 32.70
N SER A 90 2.46 -2.50 33.58
CA SER A 90 3.11 -1.25 33.21
C SER A 90 4.31 -1.45 32.29
N GLU A 91 5.15 -2.47 32.59
CA GLU A 91 6.31 -2.82 31.76
C GLU A 91 5.87 -3.32 30.35
N ASP A 92 4.88 -4.22 30.29
CA ASP A 92 4.37 -4.75 29.04
C ASP A 92 3.73 -3.63 28.17
N LEU A 93 3.00 -2.73 28.82
CA LEU A 93 2.41 -1.57 28.14
C LEU A 93 3.48 -0.65 27.59
N GLN A 94 4.53 -0.33 28.38
CA GLN A 94 5.64 0.49 27.94
C GLN A 94 6.37 -0.14 26.76
N ASN A 95 6.70 -1.44 26.84
CA ASN A 95 7.33 -2.18 25.74
C ASN A 95 6.47 -2.15 24.47
N THR A 96 5.16 -2.26 24.59
CA THR A 96 4.24 -2.21 23.43
C THR A 96 4.19 -0.81 22.83
N ILE A 97 4.21 0.24 23.64
CA ILE A 97 4.29 1.64 23.17
C ILE A 97 5.61 1.85 22.43
N ASP A 98 6.73 1.39 22.96
CA ASP A 98 8.04 1.55 22.34
C ASP A 98 8.11 0.79 21.00
N GLN A 99 7.55 -0.42 20.92
CA GLN A 99 7.43 -1.18 19.67
C GLN A 99 6.55 -0.45 18.65
N ALA A 100 5.42 0.12 19.07
CA ALA A 100 4.55 0.90 18.20
C ALA A 100 5.25 2.15 17.67
N ALA A 101 5.99 2.86 18.52
CA ALA A 101 6.77 4.03 18.14
C ALA A 101 7.88 3.68 17.13
N ALA A 102 8.60 2.57 17.35
CA ALA A 102 9.59 2.08 16.43
C ALA A 102 8.99 1.71 15.06
N ALA A 103 7.87 0.98 15.06
CA ALA A 103 7.17 0.59 13.83
C ALA A 103 6.66 1.81 13.03
N LEU A 104 6.15 2.83 13.71
CA LEU A 104 5.74 4.09 13.07
C LEU A 104 6.93 4.85 12.47
N ASN A 105 8.07 4.85 13.15
CA ASN A 105 9.28 5.47 12.62
C ASN A 105 9.79 4.72 11.38
N ASP A 106 9.80 3.40 11.40
CA ASP A 106 10.14 2.54 10.25
C ASP A 106 9.22 2.82 9.06
N LEU A 107 7.92 2.91 9.31
CA LEU A 107 6.93 3.25 8.27
C LEU A 107 7.19 4.64 7.69
N ARG A 108 7.51 5.63 8.53
CA ARG A 108 7.84 6.99 8.11
C ARG A 108 9.10 7.01 7.24
N LEU A 109 10.15 6.27 7.63
CA LEU A 109 11.39 6.16 6.86
C LEU A 109 11.15 5.44 5.53
N ALA A 110 10.40 4.33 5.51
CA ALA A 110 10.03 3.61 4.31
C ALA A 110 9.20 4.50 3.36
N THR A 111 8.22 5.24 3.89
CA THR A 111 7.42 6.19 3.11
C THR A 111 8.29 7.33 2.54
N ARG A 112 9.24 7.83 3.32
CA ARG A 112 10.17 8.87 2.87
C ARG A 112 11.12 8.35 1.77
N ALA A 113 11.63 7.13 1.93
CA ALA A 113 12.45 6.48 0.92
C ALA A 113 11.66 6.21 -0.37
N ALA A 114 10.41 5.74 -0.25
CA ALA A 114 9.51 5.53 -1.38
C ALA A 114 9.13 6.83 -2.12
N ASN A 115 9.08 7.96 -1.39
CA ASN A 115 8.77 9.29 -1.94
C ASN A 115 10.03 10.11 -2.27
N ALA A 116 11.22 9.63 -1.93
CA ALA A 116 12.45 10.30 -2.33
C ALA A 116 12.46 10.40 -3.87
N PRO A 117 12.78 11.58 -4.43
CA PRO A 117 12.95 11.70 -5.86
C PRO A 117 14.06 10.73 -6.25
N ASP A 118 13.69 9.68 -6.98
CA ASP A 118 14.65 8.74 -7.51
C ASP A 118 15.57 9.51 -8.46
N GLN A 119 16.78 9.83 -7.96
CA GLN A 119 17.82 10.53 -8.73
C GLN A 119 18.58 9.56 -9.65
N SER A 120 18.19 8.28 -9.71
CA SER A 120 18.77 7.37 -10.68
C SER A 120 18.50 7.90 -12.08
N VAL A 121 19.56 8.06 -12.85
CA VAL A 121 19.48 8.44 -14.27
C VAL A 121 18.78 7.30 -14.99
N VAL A 122 17.50 7.49 -15.28
CA VAL A 122 16.73 6.54 -16.07
C VAL A 122 17.29 6.53 -17.47
N ARG A 123 17.84 5.40 -17.91
CA ARG A 123 18.44 5.29 -19.25
C ARG A 123 17.40 5.37 -20.36
N THR A 124 16.24 4.78 -20.14
CA THR A 124 15.14 4.70 -21.11
C THR A 124 13.79 5.00 -20.46
N VAL A 125 13.13 3.98 -19.93
CA VAL A 125 11.84 4.06 -19.23
C VAL A 125 11.96 3.34 -17.89
N ALA A 126 11.32 3.88 -16.85
CA ALA A 126 11.18 3.22 -15.56
C ALA A 126 9.78 3.41 -15.02
N PHE A 127 9.19 2.33 -14.55
CA PHE A 127 7.95 2.32 -13.77
C PHE A 127 8.24 2.16 -12.30
N ARG A 128 7.44 2.84 -11.47
CA ARG A 128 7.35 2.56 -10.05
C ARG A 128 5.96 1.99 -9.77
N LEU A 129 5.94 0.78 -9.26
CA LEU A 129 4.73 0.09 -8.85
C LEU A 129 4.62 0.09 -7.32
N ARG A 130 3.41 0.16 -6.83
CA ARG A 130 3.09 -0.12 -5.43
C ARG A 130 2.04 -1.22 -5.43
N GLN A 131 2.41 -2.39 -4.95
CA GLN A 131 1.66 -3.61 -5.18
C GLN A 131 1.54 -3.86 -6.70
N LYS A 132 0.35 -3.78 -7.29
CA LYS A 132 0.12 -3.93 -8.72
C LYS A 132 -0.18 -2.61 -9.44
N TRP A 133 -0.21 -1.49 -8.70
CA TRP A 133 -0.65 -0.19 -9.22
C TRP A 133 0.53 0.65 -9.67
N VAL A 134 0.37 1.30 -10.79
CA VAL A 134 1.37 2.24 -11.30
C VAL A 134 1.26 3.55 -10.52
N VAL A 135 2.31 3.87 -9.76
CA VAL A 135 2.41 5.12 -8.98
C VAL A 135 3.39 6.11 -9.59
N GLY A 136 4.15 5.69 -10.60
CA GLY A 136 5.07 6.58 -11.32
C GLY A 136 5.55 5.97 -12.63
N CYS A 137 5.78 6.84 -13.59
CA CYS A 137 6.44 6.53 -14.86
C CYS A 137 7.43 7.63 -15.18
N LYS A 138 8.70 7.28 -15.35
CA LYS A 138 9.75 8.19 -15.82
C LYS A 138 10.23 7.74 -17.17
N VAL A 139 10.35 8.68 -18.09
CA VAL A 139 10.93 8.48 -19.42
C VAL A 139 12.09 9.43 -19.58
N ASN A 140 13.22 8.94 -20.06
CA ASN A 140 14.35 9.79 -20.40
C ASN A 140 14.02 10.56 -21.68
N PRO A 141 13.92 11.89 -21.63
CA PRO A 141 13.53 12.68 -22.79
C PRO A 141 14.58 12.62 -23.93
N ASP A 142 15.87 12.54 -23.59
CA ASP A 142 16.94 12.47 -24.58
C ASP A 142 16.90 11.14 -25.34
N TRP A 143 16.56 10.07 -24.65
CA TRP A 143 16.34 8.77 -25.28
C TRP A 143 15.06 8.76 -26.13
N ALA A 144 13.97 9.35 -25.65
CA ALA A 144 12.68 9.34 -26.33
C ALA A 144 12.68 10.21 -27.59
N ALA A 145 13.48 11.28 -27.60
CA ALA A 145 13.60 12.17 -28.75
C ALA A 145 14.08 11.38 -29.99
N GLY A 146 13.31 11.45 -31.05
CA GLY A 146 13.60 10.75 -32.31
C GLY A 146 13.25 9.27 -32.33
N LYS A 147 12.55 8.76 -31.30
CA LYS A 147 12.02 7.40 -31.25
C LYS A 147 10.60 7.33 -31.81
N SER A 148 10.34 6.33 -32.65
CA SER A 148 8.99 6.06 -33.15
C SER A 148 8.05 5.63 -32.02
N GLY A 149 6.75 5.82 -32.19
CA GLY A 149 5.75 5.36 -31.23
C GLY A 149 5.82 3.84 -30.94
N ILE A 150 6.26 3.06 -31.95
CA ILE A 150 6.44 1.60 -31.80
C ILE A 150 7.60 1.30 -30.87
N GLU A 151 8.76 1.95 -31.04
CA GLU A 151 9.95 1.75 -30.19
C GLU A 151 9.64 2.15 -28.75
N ILE A 152 8.95 3.28 -28.55
CA ILE A 152 8.56 3.72 -27.22
C ILE A 152 7.58 2.73 -26.59
N THR A 153 6.57 2.27 -27.34
CA THR A 153 5.62 1.25 -26.88
C THR A 153 6.34 -0.02 -26.40
N GLN A 154 7.28 -0.52 -27.18
CA GLN A 154 8.03 -1.72 -26.83
C GLN A 154 8.85 -1.53 -25.56
N GLU A 155 9.55 -0.40 -25.42
CA GLU A 155 10.38 -0.16 -24.24
C GLU A 155 9.53 0.13 -22.99
N VAL A 156 8.41 0.83 -23.13
CA VAL A 156 7.43 1.03 -22.05
C VAL A 156 6.89 -0.31 -21.54
N MET A 157 6.54 -1.22 -22.45
CA MET A 157 6.05 -2.55 -22.07
C MET A 157 7.13 -3.39 -21.41
N ARG A 158 8.36 -3.35 -21.92
CA ARG A 158 9.51 -4.02 -21.30
C ARG A 158 9.79 -3.48 -19.89
N ALA A 159 9.79 -2.17 -19.71
CA ALA A 159 10.00 -1.54 -18.42
C ALA A 159 8.89 -1.89 -17.42
N LEU A 160 7.64 -1.98 -17.88
CA LEU A 160 6.52 -2.41 -17.04
C LEU A 160 6.69 -3.85 -16.56
N GLU A 161 7.14 -4.75 -17.44
CA GLU A 161 7.37 -6.16 -17.11
C GLU A 161 8.53 -6.32 -16.12
N LEU A 162 9.62 -5.58 -16.31
CA LEU A 162 10.72 -5.54 -15.35
C LEU A 162 10.28 -5.01 -13.98
N ALA A 163 9.46 -3.95 -13.95
CA ALA A 163 8.93 -3.41 -12.70
C ALA A 163 8.03 -4.40 -11.96
N ARG A 164 7.25 -5.20 -12.69
CA ARG A 164 6.43 -6.29 -12.11
C ARG A 164 7.28 -7.41 -11.53
N SER A 165 8.32 -7.81 -12.22
CA SER A 165 9.24 -8.86 -11.76
C SER A 165 10.00 -8.44 -10.51
N GLY A 166 10.39 -7.18 -10.41
CA GLY A 166 11.09 -6.61 -9.25
C GLY A 166 10.16 -6.30 -8.07
N SER A 167 8.86 -6.10 -8.30
CA SER A 167 7.91 -5.78 -7.23
C SER A 167 7.48 -7.00 -6.37
N ASN A 168 8.00 -8.20 -6.69
CA ASN A 168 7.86 -9.39 -5.83
C ASN A 168 8.76 -9.36 -4.60
N ASP A 169 9.73 -8.44 -4.52
CA ASP A 169 10.42 -8.13 -3.27
C ASP A 169 9.41 -7.45 -2.33
N ILE A 170 9.26 -8.04 -1.13
CA ILE A 170 8.36 -7.55 -0.07
C ILE A 170 8.65 -6.06 0.10
N ASP A 171 7.68 -5.21 -0.29
CA ASP A 171 7.80 -3.77 -0.12
C ASP A 171 8.05 -3.50 1.37
N PRO A 172 9.20 -2.89 1.75
CA PRO A 172 9.51 -2.64 3.15
C PRO A 172 8.42 -1.81 3.85
N SER A 173 7.61 -1.07 3.08
CA SER A 173 6.44 -0.37 3.61
C SER A 173 5.33 -1.32 4.05
N THR A 174 5.15 -2.46 3.39
CA THR A 174 4.14 -3.47 3.75
C THR A 174 4.53 -4.15 5.06
N ALA A 175 5.79 -4.56 5.21
CA ALA A 175 6.28 -5.14 6.45
C ALA A 175 6.23 -4.16 7.64
N ALA A 176 6.49 -2.86 7.40
CA ALA A 176 6.35 -1.83 8.41
C ALA A 176 4.87 -1.60 8.78
N GLN A 177 3.96 -1.63 7.81
CA GLN A 177 2.53 -1.48 8.04
C GLN A 177 1.94 -2.64 8.84
N GLU A 178 2.36 -3.88 8.57
CA GLU A 178 1.97 -5.06 9.34
C GLU A 178 2.42 -4.95 10.81
N ARG A 179 3.66 -4.48 11.05
CA ARG A 179 4.15 -4.25 12.42
C ARG A 179 3.34 -3.19 13.16
N VAL A 180 2.97 -2.09 12.49
CA VAL A 180 2.09 -1.05 13.07
C VAL A 180 0.73 -1.65 13.41
N GLN A 181 0.14 -2.42 12.52
CA GLN A 181 -1.16 -3.06 12.75
C GLN A 181 -1.11 -4.04 13.93
N GLN A 182 -0.05 -4.83 14.03
CA GLN A 182 0.16 -5.74 15.16
C GLN A 182 0.32 -4.98 16.49
N ALA A 183 1.09 -3.89 16.50
CA ALA A 183 1.26 -3.05 17.69
C ALA A 183 -0.06 -2.40 18.14
N VAL A 184 -0.88 -1.92 17.18
CA VAL A 184 -2.22 -1.37 17.48
C VAL A 184 -3.14 -2.43 18.07
N GLN A 185 -3.14 -3.64 17.54
CA GLN A 185 -3.93 -4.75 18.10
C GLN A 185 -3.50 -5.11 19.52
N SER A 186 -2.19 -5.11 19.79
CA SER A 186 -1.66 -5.34 21.14
C SER A 186 -2.09 -4.24 22.11
N LEU A 187 -2.04 -2.97 21.73
CA LEU A 187 -2.51 -1.85 22.55
C LEU A 187 -4.01 -1.93 22.85
N MET A 188 -4.82 -2.32 21.87
CA MET A 188 -6.25 -2.56 22.09
C MET A 188 -6.48 -3.69 23.11
N GLY A 189 -5.70 -4.78 23.04
CA GLY A 189 -5.75 -5.87 24.02
C GLY A 189 -5.51 -5.38 25.44
N PHE A 190 -4.49 -4.55 25.66
CA PHE A 190 -4.23 -3.94 26.96
C PHE A 190 -5.37 -3.03 27.44
N GLY A 191 -6.00 -2.27 26.54
CA GLY A 191 -7.16 -1.45 26.86
C GLY A 191 -8.33 -2.27 27.38
N TYR A 192 -8.62 -3.40 26.76
CA TYR A 192 -9.68 -4.32 27.23
C TYR A 192 -9.34 -4.98 28.58
N GLU A 193 -8.08 -5.39 28.80
CA GLU A 193 -7.64 -5.97 30.07
C GLU A 193 -7.76 -4.95 31.21
N ALA A 194 -7.39 -3.69 30.98
CA ALA A 194 -7.51 -2.61 31.94
C ALA A 194 -8.98 -2.36 32.32
N ILE A 195 -9.89 -2.30 31.35
CA ILE A 195 -11.33 -2.13 31.60
C ILE A 195 -11.90 -3.32 32.39
N ALA A 196 -11.53 -4.54 32.02
CA ALA A 196 -11.99 -5.75 32.70
C ALA A 196 -11.52 -5.79 34.16
N SER A 197 -10.30 -5.35 34.47
CA SER A 197 -9.76 -5.28 35.81
C SER A 197 -10.47 -4.23 36.70
N LEU A 198 -10.91 -3.14 36.12
CA LEU A 198 -11.67 -2.09 36.79
C LEU A 198 -13.14 -2.51 37.05
N SER A 199 -13.70 -3.34 36.18
CA SER A 199 -15.10 -3.79 36.26
C SER A 199 -15.30 -4.92 37.27
N ASN A 200 -14.22 -5.55 37.74
CA ASN A 200 -14.29 -6.63 38.71
C ASN A 200 -13.51 -6.29 40.02
N PRO A 201 -14.03 -5.37 40.86
CA PRO A 201 -13.33 -4.96 42.06
C PRO A 201 -13.21 -6.19 42.98
N ARG A 202 -11.99 -6.50 43.41
CA ARG A 202 -11.65 -7.55 44.33
C ARG A 202 -12.54 -7.42 45.59
N PRO A 203 -13.20 -8.49 46.02
CA PRO A 203 -13.82 -8.45 47.35
C PRO A 203 -12.73 -8.21 48.39
N THR A 204 -12.80 -7.08 49.05
CA THR A 204 -11.97 -6.78 50.23
C THR A 204 -12.32 -7.80 51.28
N ASN A 205 -11.45 -8.78 51.49
CA ASN A 205 -11.54 -9.75 52.57
C ASN A 205 -11.28 -8.98 53.86
N THR A 206 -12.31 -8.37 54.40
CA THR A 206 -12.36 -7.87 55.78
C THR A 206 -12.40 -9.09 56.69
N ASN A 207 -11.21 -9.64 56.98
CA ASN A 207 -11.04 -10.60 58.06
C ASN A 207 -11.08 -9.78 59.37
N GLU A 208 -12.29 -9.44 59.85
CA GLU A 208 -12.49 -8.99 61.20
C GLU A 208 -12.26 -10.19 62.12
N GLY A 209 -11.01 -10.27 62.68
CA GLY A 209 -10.69 -11.12 63.78
C GLY A 209 -11.44 -10.66 65.03
N GLY A 210 -12.31 -11.53 65.52
CA GLY A 210 -12.83 -11.54 66.89
C GLY A 210 -12.08 -12.57 67.73
#